data_84b857785b0fd4887c04a0f7ea6fbfd0
#
_entry.id   84b857785b0fd4887c04a0f7ea6fbfd0
#
_cell.length_a   1.000
_cell.length_b   1.000
_cell.length_c   1.000
_cell.angle_alpha   90.00
_cell.angle_beta   90.00
_cell.angle_gamma   90.00
#
_symmetry.space_group_name_H-M   'P 1'
#
loop_
_entity.id
_entity.type
_entity.pdbx_description
1 polymer ?
#
loop_
_entity_poly.entity_id
_entity_poly.type
_entity_poly.pdbx_seq_one_letter_code
_entity_poly.pdbx_strand_id
1 'polypeptide(L)'
;MVAALTLLPTFVHRERRGAAALGGFTAALVLLLGVCCLYCGGTWFPVAAVSVVFGLGLVFLPFVLRTLPLPAVLSRRKSALYVGIELALLLALYGAACLYTGGTWFLSAALWTVFGLGILLLPPLLPQLPLPWTWDRHKALVYLSFETLLLLAGLAWEGRAGGFLLPMLPTAALCLTLPWGLLGLLRYLPWNRWFRAGAALGWTALWLWLFPFGMDQLYLARGGVLSHPYRLRLPVDFTDWTSPNTLAANVILLILLGLLLLAVLCVAVGFRRQRQNARPAEPPEP
;
A
#
# COMPACT_ATOMS: atom_id res chain seq x y z
N MET A 1 -10.88 -8.89 -44.62
CA MET A 1 -11.12 -9.78 -43.48
C MET A 1 -10.23 -11.02 -43.49
N VAL A 2 -9.93 -11.68 -44.61
CA VAL A 2 -9.06 -12.87 -44.70
C VAL A 2 -7.58 -12.56 -44.37
N ALA A 3 -7.06 -11.39 -44.79
CA ALA A 3 -5.67 -10.98 -44.47
C ALA A 3 -5.38 -10.74 -42.98
N ALA A 4 -6.40 -10.34 -42.20
CA ALA A 4 -6.23 -10.16 -40.74
C ALA A 4 -6.16 -11.50 -40.00
N LEU A 5 -6.83 -12.54 -40.51
CA LEU A 5 -6.81 -13.88 -39.91
C LEU A 5 -5.50 -14.63 -40.14
N THR A 6 -4.78 -14.35 -41.24
CA THR A 6 -3.48 -14.96 -41.56
C THR A 6 -2.30 -14.31 -40.78
N LEU A 7 -2.47 -13.06 -40.36
CA LEU A 7 -1.44 -12.35 -39.56
C LEU A 7 -1.47 -12.68 -38.07
N LEU A 8 -2.63 -13.09 -37.54
CA LEU A 8 -2.78 -13.44 -36.13
C LEU A 8 -1.81 -14.55 -35.65
N PRO A 9 -1.67 -15.69 -36.35
CA PRO A 9 -0.75 -16.75 -35.90
C PRO A 9 0.72 -16.33 -36.01
N THR A 10 1.09 -15.49 -36.99
CA THR A 10 2.48 -14.99 -37.11
C THR A 10 2.86 -14.02 -36.00
N PHE A 11 1.94 -13.16 -35.54
CA PHE A 11 2.15 -12.29 -34.40
C PHE A 11 2.31 -13.09 -33.09
N VAL A 12 1.43 -14.05 -32.82
CA VAL A 12 1.51 -14.92 -31.64
C VAL A 12 2.80 -15.74 -31.63
N HIS A 13 3.27 -16.26 -32.78
CA HIS A 13 4.55 -16.94 -32.88
C HIS A 13 5.75 -16.02 -32.66
N ARG A 14 5.67 -14.78 -33.10
CA ARG A 14 6.75 -13.77 -32.90
C ARG A 14 6.89 -13.39 -31.44
N GLU A 15 5.78 -13.19 -30.73
CA GLU A 15 5.78 -12.86 -29.30
C GLU A 15 6.29 -14.03 -28.45
N ARG A 16 5.91 -15.28 -28.75
CA ARG A 16 6.43 -16.47 -28.06
C ARG A 16 7.93 -16.64 -28.27
N ARG A 17 8.43 -16.37 -29.47
CA ARG A 17 9.89 -16.39 -29.77
C ARG A 17 10.61 -15.30 -28.96
N GLY A 18 10.01 -14.11 -28.81
CA GLY A 18 10.55 -13.04 -27.98
C GLY A 18 10.66 -13.43 -26.49
N ALA A 19 9.60 -14.03 -25.92
CA ALA A 19 9.61 -14.50 -24.55
C ALA A 19 10.65 -15.64 -24.33
N ALA A 20 10.77 -16.57 -25.28
CA ALA A 20 11.79 -17.62 -25.23
C ALA A 20 13.20 -17.06 -25.33
N ALA A 21 13.43 -16.05 -26.19
CA ALA A 21 14.72 -15.38 -26.32
C ALA A 21 15.12 -14.64 -25.02
N LEU A 22 14.15 -13.96 -24.38
CA LEU A 22 14.39 -13.30 -23.09
C LEU A 22 14.70 -14.31 -21.98
N GLY A 23 13.98 -15.42 -21.92
CA GLY A 23 14.27 -16.51 -20.99
C GLY A 23 15.65 -17.10 -21.22
N GLY A 24 16.02 -17.36 -22.48
CA GLY A 24 17.37 -17.82 -22.87
C GLY A 24 18.47 -16.83 -22.51
N PHE A 25 18.24 -15.54 -22.74
CA PHE A 25 19.18 -14.48 -22.35
C PHE A 25 19.38 -14.42 -20.83
N THR A 26 18.29 -14.49 -20.04
CA THR A 26 18.35 -14.53 -18.58
C THR A 26 19.15 -15.75 -18.09
N ALA A 27 18.85 -16.93 -18.66
CA ALA A 27 19.56 -18.16 -18.32
C ALA A 27 21.06 -18.06 -18.67
N ALA A 28 21.42 -17.51 -19.85
CA ALA A 28 22.80 -17.30 -20.25
C ALA A 28 23.55 -16.35 -19.30
N LEU A 29 22.91 -15.26 -18.86
CA LEU A 29 23.50 -14.35 -17.89
C LEU A 29 23.74 -15.03 -16.53
N VAL A 30 22.77 -15.80 -16.04
CA VAL A 30 22.92 -16.53 -14.77
C VAL A 30 24.03 -17.58 -14.87
N LEU A 31 24.13 -18.30 -16.01
CA LEU A 31 25.22 -19.26 -16.26
C LEU A 31 26.57 -18.54 -16.30
N LEU A 32 26.66 -17.42 -17.00
CA LEU A 32 27.88 -16.62 -17.06
C LEU A 32 28.34 -16.17 -15.66
N LEU A 33 27.39 -15.66 -14.84
CA LEU A 33 27.67 -15.31 -13.45
C LEU A 33 28.16 -16.50 -12.64
N GLY A 34 27.56 -17.69 -12.86
CA GLY A 34 28.00 -18.93 -12.23
C GLY A 34 29.44 -19.29 -12.57
N VAL A 35 29.80 -19.23 -13.86
CA VAL A 35 31.19 -19.48 -14.33
C VAL A 35 32.14 -18.45 -13.73
N CYS A 36 31.80 -17.16 -13.75
CA CYS A 36 32.63 -16.11 -13.14
C CYS A 36 32.85 -16.35 -11.64
N CYS A 37 31.78 -16.75 -10.92
CA CYS A 37 31.84 -17.03 -9.48
C CYS A 37 32.75 -18.22 -9.19
N LEU A 38 32.67 -19.30 -9.98
CA LEU A 38 33.55 -20.47 -9.85
C LEU A 38 35.01 -20.09 -10.13
N TYR A 39 35.25 -19.28 -11.17
CA TYR A 39 36.59 -18.83 -11.52
C TYR A 39 37.22 -17.97 -10.42
N CYS A 40 36.43 -17.05 -9.83
CA CYS A 40 36.87 -16.14 -8.76
C CYS A 40 36.89 -16.78 -7.37
N GLY A 41 36.38 -18.01 -7.21
CA GLY A 41 36.24 -18.68 -5.89
C GLY A 41 35.29 -17.98 -4.94
N GLY A 42 34.33 -17.19 -5.44
CA GLY A 42 33.43 -16.36 -4.63
C GLY A 42 32.18 -17.11 -4.19
N THR A 43 31.55 -16.65 -3.12
CA THR A 43 30.26 -17.18 -2.59
C THR A 43 29.07 -16.30 -2.95
N TRP A 44 29.27 -15.22 -3.71
CA TRP A 44 28.27 -14.21 -4.05
C TRP A 44 27.26 -14.62 -5.13
N PHE A 45 27.46 -15.78 -5.79
CA PHE A 45 26.62 -16.24 -6.92
C PHE A 45 25.12 -16.25 -6.62
N PRO A 46 24.62 -16.78 -5.48
CA PRO A 46 23.17 -16.83 -5.23
C PRO A 46 22.55 -15.43 -5.21
N VAL A 47 23.22 -14.45 -4.59
CA VAL A 47 22.74 -13.07 -4.52
C VAL A 47 22.71 -12.44 -5.92
N ALA A 48 23.77 -12.59 -6.69
CA ALA A 48 23.86 -12.03 -8.03
C ALA A 48 22.83 -12.68 -8.99
N ALA A 49 22.69 -14.00 -8.94
CA ALA A 49 21.72 -14.73 -9.77
C ALA A 49 20.28 -14.27 -9.50
N VAL A 50 19.88 -14.22 -8.22
CA VAL A 50 18.53 -13.76 -7.85
C VAL A 50 18.33 -12.29 -8.17
N SER A 51 19.35 -11.43 -8.00
CA SER A 51 19.29 -10.01 -8.38
C SER A 51 19.05 -9.81 -9.88
N VAL A 52 19.73 -10.60 -10.73
CA VAL A 52 19.53 -10.55 -12.18
C VAL A 52 18.13 -11.03 -12.56
N VAL A 53 17.66 -12.14 -11.99
CA VAL A 53 16.31 -12.67 -12.25
C VAL A 53 15.25 -11.69 -11.80
N PHE A 54 15.38 -11.09 -10.63
CA PHE A 54 14.46 -10.07 -10.11
C PHE A 54 14.48 -8.81 -10.99
N GLY A 55 15.65 -8.25 -11.29
CA GLY A 55 15.76 -7.03 -12.10
C GLY A 55 15.25 -7.20 -13.53
N LEU A 56 15.52 -8.34 -14.17
CA LEU A 56 14.97 -8.67 -15.49
C LEU A 56 13.47 -9.01 -15.40
N GLY A 57 13.03 -9.62 -14.30
CA GLY A 57 11.63 -9.88 -14.02
C GLY A 57 10.81 -8.59 -14.03
N LEU A 58 11.23 -7.57 -13.29
CA LEU A 58 10.55 -6.27 -13.24
C LEU A 58 10.25 -5.71 -14.64
N VAL A 59 11.18 -5.86 -15.58
CA VAL A 59 11.04 -5.31 -16.93
C VAL A 59 10.31 -6.27 -17.87
N PHE A 60 10.65 -7.54 -17.86
CA PHE A 60 10.24 -8.49 -18.89
C PHE A 60 9.06 -9.38 -18.51
N LEU A 61 8.83 -9.65 -17.23
CA LEU A 61 7.74 -10.51 -16.78
C LEU A 61 6.35 -10.03 -17.22
N PRO A 62 6.04 -8.72 -17.28
CA PRO A 62 4.75 -8.26 -17.81
C PRO A 62 4.55 -8.66 -19.27
N PHE A 63 5.61 -8.62 -20.10
CA PHE A 63 5.56 -9.04 -21.50
C PHE A 63 5.41 -10.56 -21.62
N VAL A 64 6.17 -11.31 -20.82
CA VAL A 64 6.10 -12.78 -20.79
C VAL A 64 4.72 -13.26 -20.36
N LEU A 65 4.12 -12.67 -19.32
CA LEU A 65 2.77 -13.02 -18.86
C LEU A 65 1.65 -12.68 -19.86
N ARG A 66 1.89 -11.74 -20.79
CA ARG A 66 0.96 -11.46 -21.89
C ARG A 66 0.96 -12.56 -22.94
N THR A 67 2.12 -13.15 -23.20
CA THR A 67 2.34 -14.13 -24.29
C THR A 67 2.13 -15.58 -23.87
N LEU A 68 2.23 -15.87 -22.57
CA LEU A 68 2.03 -17.22 -22.05
C LEU A 68 0.56 -17.64 -22.12
N PRO A 69 0.25 -18.86 -22.59
CA PRO A 69 -1.08 -19.46 -22.55
C PRO A 69 -1.39 -19.88 -21.11
N LEU A 70 -1.86 -18.94 -20.29
CA LEU A 70 -2.24 -19.20 -18.92
C LEU A 70 -3.66 -19.81 -18.85
N PRO A 71 -3.94 -20.70 -17.88
CA PRO A 71 -5.30 -21.14 -17.59
C PRO A 71 -6.24 -19.97 -17.40
N ALA A 72 -7.52 -20.12 -17.74
CA ALA A 72 -8.52 -19.03 -17.73
C ALA A 72 -8.60 -18.30 -16.37
N VAL A 73 -8.38 -19.00 -15.26
CA VAL A 73 -8.37 -18.43 -13.90
C VAL A 73 -7.20 -17.48 -13.70
N LEU A 74 -6.00 -17.84 -14.19
CA LEU A 74 -4.77 -17.05 -14.06
C LEU A 74 -4.70 -15.92 -15.09
N SER A 75 -5.29 -16.13 -16.28
CA SER A 75 -5.32 -15.11 -17.35
C SER A 75 -6.09 -13.84 -16.96
N ARG A 76 -7.11 -13.97 -16.11
CA ARG A 76 -7.89 -12.85 -15.55
C ARG A 76 -7.15 -12.11 -14.42
N ARG A 77 -6.05 -12.64 -13.92
CA ARG A 77 -5.34 -12.17 -12.71
C ARG A 77 -3.86 -11.90 -12.96
N LYS A 78 -3.51 -11.54 -14.20
CA LYS A 78 -2.11 -11.37 -14.62
C LYS A 78 -1.33 -10.35 -13.76
N SER A 79 -1.97 -9.26 -13.33
CA SER A 79 -1.34 -8.26 -12.47
C SER A 79 -1.07 -8.79 -11.05
N ALA A 80 -2.01 -9.53 -10.48
CA ALA A 80 -1.78 -10.17 -9.18
C ALA A 80 -0.68 -11.24 -9.25
N LEU A 81 -0.65 -12.03 -10.34
CA LEU A 81 0.39 -13.00 -10.59
C LEU A 81 1.76 -12.35 -10.75
N TYR A 82 1.84 -11.24 -11.51
CA TYR A 82 3.06 -10.46 -11.68
C TYR A 82 3.60 -9.97 -10.33
N VAL A 83 2.76 -9.27 -9.56
CA VAL A 83 3.14 -8.76 -8.24
C VAL A 83 3.54 -9.89 -7.29
N GLY A 84 2.83 -11.01 -7.30
CA GLY A 84 3.15 -12.18 -6.46
C GLY A 84 4.51 -12.78 -6.80
N ILE A 85 4.84 -12.94 -8.09
CA ILE A 85 6.15 -13.45 -8.53
C ILE A 85 7.27 -12.47 -8.16
N GLU A 86 7.09 -11.17 -8.42
CA GLU A 86 8.11 -10.17 -8.10
C GLU A 86 8.34 -10.05 -6.58
N LEU A 87 7.29 -10.11 -5.80
CA LEU A 87 7.42 -10.16 -4.33
C LEU A 87 8.17 -11.41 -3.87
N ALA A 88 7.88 -12.58 -4.44
CA ALA A 88 8.58 -13.81 -4.11
C ALA A 88 10.08 -13.73 -4.49
N LEU A 89 10.41 -13.16 -5.64
CA LEU A 89 11.79 -12.93 -6.08
C LEU A 89 12.52 -11.93 -5.17
N LEU A 90 11.84 -10.86 -4.76
CA LEU A 90 12.41 -9.88 -3.82
C LEU A 90 12.69 -10.52 -2.45
N LEU A 91 11.76 -11.33 -1.93
CA LEU A 91 11.99 -12.06 -0.69
C LEU A 91 13.10 -13.11 -0.81
N ALA A 92 13.21 -13.79 -1.96
CA ALA A 92 14.30 -14.70 -2.25
C ALA A 92 15.65 -13.96 -2.30
N LEU A 93 15.68 -12.74 -2.86
CA LEU A 93 16.86 -11.87 -2.86
C LEU A 93 17.28 -11.49 -1.43
N TYR A 94 16.33 -11.10 -0.58
CA TYR A 94 16.62 -10.82 0.83
C TYR A 94 17.17 -12.05 1.54
N GLY A 95 16.58 -13.24 1.30
CA GLY A 95 17.08 -14.50 1.85
C GLY A 95 18.48 -14.82 1.41
N ALA A 96 18.78 -14.71 0.11
CA ALA A 96 20.13 -14.93 -0.43
C ALA A 96 21.14 -13.94 0.14
N ALA A 97 20.79 -12.65 0.24
CA ALA A 97 21.63 -11.62 0.81
C ALA A 97 21.90 -11.84 2.30
N CYS A 98 20.87 -12.24 3.05
CA CYS A 98 20.96 -12.55 4.47
C CYS A 98 21.89 -13.75 4.74
N LEU A 99 21.76 -14.81 3.93
CA LEU A 99 22.66 -15.98 3.99
C LEU A 99 24.09 -15.60 3.64
N TYR A 100 24.27 -14.78 2.61
CA TYR A 100 25.60 -14.31 2.18
C TYR A 100 26.29 -13.45 3.25
N THR A 101 25.56 -12.56 3.92
CA THR A 101 26.09 -11.66 4.96
C THR A 101 26.15 -12.30 6.34
N GLY A 102 25.61 -13.52 6.53
CA GLY A 102 25.46 -14.15 7.85
C GLY A 102 24.53 -13.38 8.79
N GLY A 103 23.68 -12.52 8.26
CA GLY A 103 22.80 -11.64 9.03
C GLY A 103 21.52 -12.32 9.52
N THR A 104 20.80 -11.68 10.46
CA THR A 104 19.52 -12.13 10.99
C THR A 104 18.36 -11.20 10.61
N TRP A 105 18.60 -10.25 9.71
CA TRP A 105 17.67 -9.18 9.33
C TRP A 105 16.58 -9.57 8.33
N PHE A 106 16.64 -10.79 7.75
CA PHE A 106 15.73 -11.25 6.70
C PHE A 106 14.25 -11.06 7.07
N LEU A 107 13.85 -11.54 8.25
CA LEU A 107 12.44 -11.51 8.64
C LEU A 107 11.94 -10.09 8.90
N SER A 108 12.79 -9.23 9.47
CA SER A 108 12.50 -7.80 9.63
C SER A 108 12.26 -7.14 8.27
N ALA A 109 13.21 -7.26 7.35
CA ALA A 109 13.08 -6.70 6.00
C ALA A 109 11.86 -7.26 5.25
N ALA A 110 11.61 -8.57 5.34
CA ALA A 110 10.47 -9.23 4.71
C ALA A 110 9.14 -8.69 5.24
N LEU A 111 8.95 -8.60 6.56
CA LEU A 111 7.72 -8.10 7.17
C LEU A 111 7.44 -6.65 6.76
N TRP A 112 8.43 -5.77 6.85
CA TRP A 112 8.25 -4.36 6.50
C TRP A 112 8.05 -4.15 5.00
N THR A 113 8.68 -4.97 4.16
CA THR A 113 8.46 -4.92 2.70
C THR A 113 7.06 -5.39 2.33
N VAL A 114 6.60 -6.52 2.89
CA VAL A 114 5.25 -7.03 2.62
C VAL A 114 4.20 -6.04 3.13
N PHE A 115 4.39 -5.46 4.30
CA PHE A 115 3.52 -4.40 4.83
C PHE A 115 3.49 -3.17 3.93
N GLY A 116 4.65 -2.61 3.57
CA GLY A 116 4.73 -1.41 2.74
C GLY A 116 4.17 -1.61 1.32
N LEU A 117 4.51 -2.73 0.68
CA LEU A 117 3.96 -3.09 -0.63
C LEU A 117 2.47 -3.45 -0.55
N GLY A 118 2.04 -4.06 0.57
CA GLY A 118 0.63 -4.33 0.85
C GLY A 118 -0.21 -3.06 0.84
N ILE A 119 0.23 -2.02 1.53
CA ILE A 119 -0.45 -0.72 1.54
C ILE A 119 -0.60 -0.14 0.13
N LEU A 120 0.44 -0.26 -0.71
CA LEU A 120 0.46 0.35 -2.03
C LEU A 120 -0.25 -0.49 -3.10
N LEU A 121 0.01 -1.80 -3.12
CA LEU A 121 -0.35 -2.67 -4.24
C LEU A 121 -1.61 -3.50 -3.96
N LEU A 122 -1.90 -3.83 -2.71
CA LEU A 122 -3.04 -4.69 -2.39
C LEU A 122 -4.41 -4.03 -2.69
N PRO A 123 -4.64 -2.72 -2.44
CA PRO A 123 -5.92 -2.08 -2.77
C PRO A 123 -6.33 -2.23 -4.25
N PRO A 124 -5.48 -1.93 -5.25
CA PRO A 124 -5.84 -2.12 -6.66
C PRO A 124 -5.92 -3.60 -7.08
N LEU A 125 -5.26 -4.51 -6.36
CA LEU A 125 -5.30 -5.95 -6.63
C LEU A 125 -6.47 -6.66 -5.94
N LEU A 126 -7.05 -6.06 -4.92
CA LEU A 126 -8.12 -6.64 -4.10
C LEU A 126 -9.31 -7.17 -4.92
N PRO A 127 -9.79 -6.50 -5.99
CA PRO A 127 -10.85 -7.03 -6.86
C PRO A 127 -10.47 -8.33 -7.60
N GLN A 128 -9.17 -8.58 -7.80
CA GLN A 128 -8.65 -9.72 -8.54
C GLN A 128 -8.40 -10.94 -7.67
N LEU A 129 -8.35 -10.77 -6.33
CA LEU A 129 -8.09 -11.85 -5.39
C LEU A 129 -9.32 -12.77 -5.25
N PRO A 130 -9.11 -14.12 -5.29
CA PRO A 130 -10.17 -15.09 -5.10
C PRO A 130 -10.48 -15.24 -3.60
N LEU A 131 -11.28 -14.34 -3.07
CA LEU A 131 -11.74 -14.45 -1.70
C LEU A 131 -12.99 -15.34 -1.63
N PRO A 132 -13.19 -16.11 -0.56
CA PRO A 132 -14.45 -16.82 -0.30
C PRO A 132 -15.64 -15.87 -0.37
N TRP A 133 -16.81 -16.36 -0.78
CA TRP A 133 -18.04 -15.55 -0.95
C TRP A 133 -18.35 -14.63 0.23
N THR A 134 -18.21 -15.13 1.46
CA THR A 134 -18.45 -14.37 2.69
C THR A 134 -17.49 -13.18 2.85
N TRP A 135 -16.25 -13.31 2.39
CA TRP A 135 -15.19 -12.31 2.52
C TRP A 135 -15.18 -11.33 1.35
N ASP A 136 -15.72 -11.76 0.20
CA ASP A 136 -15.79 -10.92 -1.00
C ASP A 136 -16.57 -9.64 -0.76
N ARG A 137 -17.66 -9.71 0.02
CA ARG A 137 -18.46 -8.57 0.45
C ARG A 137 -17.69 -7.59 1.35
N HIS A 138 -16.70 -8.08 2.12
CA HIS A 138 -15.95 -7.32 3.12
C HIS A 138 -14.46 -7.19 2.80
N LYS A 139 -14.09 -7.18 1.51
CA LYS A 139 -12.68 -7.11 1.05
C LYS A 139 -11.85 -6.03 1.74
N ALA A 140 -12.42 -4.83 1.93
CA ALA A 140 -11.71 -3.73 2.58
C ALA A 140 -11.41 -4.00 4.06
N LEU A 141 -12.34 -4.69 4.77
CA LEU A 141 -12.11 -5.09 6.15
C LEU A 141 -11.04 -6.17 6.23
N VAL A 142 -11.09 -7.18 5.35
CA VAL A 142 -10.08 -8.24 5.27
C VAL A 142 -8.70 -7.65 4.99
N TYR A 143 -8.61 -6.72 4.03
CA TYR A 143 -7.39 -6.00 3.72
C TYR A 143 -6.84 -5.26 4.93
N LEU A 144 -7.65 -4.42 5.58
CA LEU A 144 -7.19 -3.63 6.71
C LEU A 144 -6.82 -4.50 7.91
N SER A 145 -7.54 -5.61 8.15
CA SER A 145 -7.18 -6.59 9.17
C SER A 145 -5.83 -7.24 8.88
N PHE A 146 -5.58 -7.62 7.63
CA PHE A 146 -4.31 -8.21 7.21
C PHE A 146 -3.14 -7.24 7.42
N GLU A 147 -3.27 -5.98 6.97
CA GLU A 147 -2.24 -4.95 7.19
C GLU A 147 -2.01 -4.65 8.67
N THR A 148 -3.09 -4.63 9.47
CA THR A 148 -2.97 -4.48 10.92
C THR A 148 -2.20 -5.62 11.55
N LEU A 149 -2.47 -6.88 11.13
CA LEU A 149 -1.74 -8.04 11.62
C LEU A 149 -0.26 -8.02 11.21
N LEU A 150 0.05 -7.61 9.97
CA LEU A 150 1.44 -7.46 9.52
C LEU A 150 2.18 -6.39 10.32
N LEU A 151 1.54 -5.24 10.57
CA LEU A 151 2.12 -4.19 11.41
C LEU A 151 2.42 -4.71 12.82
N LEU A 152 1.46 -5.38 13.44
CA LEU A 152 1.64 -5.95 14.79
C LEU A 152 2.71 -7.05 14.80
N ALA A 153 2.76 -7.91 13.77
CA ALA A 153 3.80 -8.93 13.64
C ALA A 153 5.19 -8.30 13.48
N GLY A 154 5.33 -7.24 12.66
CA GLY A 154 6.58 -6.51 12.50
C GLY A 154 7.05 -5.88 13.82
N LEU A 155 6.13 -5.20 14.52
CA LEU A 155 6.44 -4.60 15.83
C LEU A 155 6.79 -5.66 16.89
N ALA A 156 6.08 -6.81 16.90
CA ALA A 156 6.38 -7.92 17.81
C ALA A 156 7.76 -8.51 17.53
N TRP A 157 8.11 -8.63 16.25
CA TRP A 157 9.41 -9.13 15.84
C TRP A 157 10.56 -8.21 16.28
N GLU A 158 10.46 -6.92 15.99
CA GLU A 158 11.46 -5.93 16.41
C GLU A 158 11.55 -5.81 17.93
N GLY A 159 10.43 -5.89 18.62
CA GLY A 159 10.35 -5.77 20.07
C GLY A 159 10.95 -6.92 20.86
N ARG A 160 11.22 -8.09 20.22
CA ARG A 160 11.82 -9.26 20.89
C ARG A 160 13.16 -8.97 21.52
N ALA A 161 14.00 -8.19 20.85
CA ALA A 161 15.38 -7.94 21.26
C ALA A 161 15.54 -6.88 22.35
N GLY A 162 14.53 -6.00 22.56
CA GLY A 162 14.69 -4.82 23.41
C GLY A 162 13.53 -4.48 24.35
N GLY A 163 12.51 -5.34 24.51
CA GLY A 163 11.31 -4.98 25.30
C GLY A 163 10.47 -3.84 24.69
N PHE A 164 10.69 -3.55 23.42
CA PHE A 164 10.14 -2.39 22.70
C PHE A 164 8.67 -2.55 22.31
N LEU A 165 8.12 -3.78 22.38
CA LEU A 165 6.76 -4.08 21.94
C LEU A 165 5.69 -3.33 22.74
N LEU A 166 5.74 -3.44 24.07
CA LEU A 166 4.77 -2.80 24.97
C LEU A 166 4.68 -1.29 24.77
N PRO A 167 5.80 -0.55 24.67
CA PRO A 167 5.74 0.87 24.37
C PRO A 167 5.26 1.21 22.96
N MET A 168 5.40 0.36 21.96
CA MET A 168 4.97 0.63 20.58
C MET A 168 3.49 0.35 20.31
N LEU A 169 2.86 -0.55 21.06
CA LEU A 169 1.45 -0.90 20.86
C LEU A 169 0.49 0.30 20.94
N PRO A 170 0.56 1.20 21.95
CA PRO A 170 -0.34 2.36 22.00
C PRO A 170 -0.12 3.32 20.82
N THR A 171 1.11 3.48 20.38
CA THR A 171 1.44 4.30 19.19
C THR A 171 0.85 3.70 17.92
N ALA A 172 1.01 2.39 17.73
CA ALA A 172 0.41 1.67 16.62
C ALA A 172 -1.13 1.75 16.65
N ALA A 173 -1.73 1.57 17.84
CA ALA A 173 -3.17 1.71 18.04
C ALA A 173 -3.65 3.12 17.65
N LEU A 174 -2.95 4.17 18.07
CA LEU A 174 -3.27 5.55 17.72
C LEU A 174 -3.17 5.77 16.19
N CYS A 175 -2.12 5.27 15.54
CA CYS A 175 -1.98 5.34 14.07
C CYS A 175 -3.12 4.60 13.34
N LEU A 176 -3.53 3.44 13.85
CA LEU A 176 -4.58 2.62 13.25
C LEU A 176 -5.99 3.23 13.39
N THR A 177 -6.21 4.16 14.32
CA THR A 177 -7.52 4.83 14.46
C THR A 177 -7.95 5.56 13.20
N LEU A 178 -7.01 6.13 12.42
CA LEU A 178 -7.33 6.80 11.17
C LEU A 178 -7.90 5.83 10.10
N PRO A 179 -7.17 4.79 9.66
CA PRO A 179 -7.66 3.90 8.60
C PRO A 179 -8.89 3.10 9.04
N TRP A 180 -8.97 2.66 10.29
CA TRP A 180 -10.15 1.96 10.80
C TRP A 180 -11.37 2.88 10.91
N GLY A 181 -11.21 4.13 11.35
CA GLY A 181 -12.26 5.14 11.36
C GLY A 181 -12.75 5.46 9.95
N LEU A 182 -11.84 5.66 8.98
CA LEU A 182 -12.19 5.87 7.59
C LEU A 182 -12.95 4.69 6.97
N LEU A 183 -12.52 3.45 7.25
CA LEU A 183 -13.22 2.26 6.81
C LEU A 183 -14.67 2.23 7.35
N GLY A 184 -14.84 2.50 8.65
CA GLY A 184 -16.15 2.57 9.28
C GLY A 184 -17.06 3.61 8.63
N LEU A 185 -16.57 4.83 8.48
CA LEU A 185 -17.33 5.95 7.93
C LEU A 185 -17.67 5.79 6.45
N LEU A 186 -16.72 5.33 5.63
CA LEU A 186 -16.92 5.24 4.19
C LEU A 186 -17.75 4.03 3.77
N ARG A 187 -17.61 2.89 4.46
CA ARG A 187 -18.19 1.63 4.02
C ARG A 187 -19.38 1.17 4.83
N TYR A 188 -19.36 1.36 6.14
CA TYR A 188 -20.37 0.76 7.04
C TYR A 188 -21.46 1.73 7.48
N LEU A 189 -21.28 3.05 7.31
CA LEU A 189 -22.33 4.00 7.63
C LEU A 189 -23.43 3.99 6.56
N PRO A 190 -24.72 3.87 6.93
CA PRO A 190 -25.84 3.85 5.98
C PRO A 190 -26.22 5.26 5.47
N TRP A 191 -25.21 6.11 5.27
CA TRP A 191 -25.40 7.49 4.84
C TRP A 191 -25.21 7.64 3.32
N ASN A 192 -25.72 8.74 2.75
CA ASN A 192 -25.45 9.13 1.38
C ASN A 192 -23.93 9.30 1.17
N ARG A 193 -23.45 8.99 -0.03
CA ARG A 193 -22.02 9.11 -0.41
C ARG A 193 -21.40 10.45 -0.05
N TRP A 194 -22.16 11.55 -0.14
CA TRP A 194 -21.69 12.89 0.19
C TRP A 194 -21.54 13.09 1.71
N PHE A 195 -22.45 12.59 2.49
CA PHE A 195 -22.33 12.63 3.96
C PHE A 195 -21.16 11.75 4.44
N ARG A 196 -20.98 10.58 3.83
CA ARG A 196 -19.82 9.72 4.14
C ARG A 196 -18.49 10.41 3.80
N ALA A 197 -18.40 11.09 2.65
CA ALA A 197 -17.21 11.84 2.26
C ALA A 197 -16.96 13.01 3.24
N GLY A 198 -17.99 13.77 3.60
CA GLY A 198 -17.87 14.86 4.58
C GLY A 198 -17.43 14.35 5.96
N ALA A 199 -18.01 13.24 6.45
CA ALA A 199 -17.62 12.63 7.71
C ALA A 199 -16.18 12.11 7.68
N ALA A 200 -15.73 11.50 6.57
CA ALA A 200 -14.36 11.04 6.40
C ALA A 200 -13.35 12.20 6.42
N LEU A 201 -13.66 13.31 5.73
CA LEU A 201 -12.84 14.52 5.75
C LEU A 201 -12.79 15.14 7.15
N GLY A 202 -13.94 15.22 7.84
CA GLY A 202 -14.01 15.70 9.22
C GLY A 202 -13.22 14.83 10.18
N TRP A 203 -13.30 13.50 10.03
CA TRP A 203 -12.50 12.53 10.81
C TRP A 203 -11.00 12.72 10.58
N THR A 204 -10.60 12.87 9.31
CA THR A 204 -9.19 13.12 8.97
C THR A 204 -8.68 14.42 9.57
N ALA A 205 -9.48 15.50 9.52
CA ALA A 205 -9.13 16.78 10.13
C ALA A 205 -8.99 16.65 11.66
N LEU A 206 -9.96 16.01 12.31
CA LEU A 206 -9.94 15.77 13.75
C LEU A 206 -8.71 14.94 14.14
N TRP A 207 -8.40 13.88 13.37
CA TRP A 207 -7.25 13.03 13.63
C TRP A 207 -5.94 13.79 13.47
N LEU A 208 -5.77 14.58 12.39
CA LEU A 208 -4.58 15.42 12.18
C LEU A 208 -4.36 16.43 13.32
N TRP A 209 -5.44 16.94 13.89
CA TRP A 209 -5.36 17.88 15.01
C TRP A 209 -5.01 17.21 16.34
N LEU A 210 -5.60 16.04 16.61
CA LEU A 210 -5.42 15.33 17.88
C LEU A 210 -4.22 14.39 17.90
N PHE A 211 -3.75 13.91 16.74
CA PHE A 211 -2.68 12.92 16.67
C PHE A 211 -1.37 13.36 17.30
N PRO A 212 -0.82 14.57 17.04
CA PRO A 212 0.39 15.04 17.68
C PRO A 212 0.25 15.13 19.21
N PHE A 213 -0.89 15.62 19.70
CA PHE A 213 -1.18 15.65 21.12
C PHE A 213 -1.19 14.23 21.73
N GLY A 214 -1.86 13.27 21.08
CA GLY A 214 -1.88 11.88 21.50
C GLY A 214 -0.48 11.26 21.53
N MET A 215 0.36 11.55 20.55
CA MET A 215 1.76 11.10 20.52
C MET A 215 2.56 11.65 21.69
N ASP A 216 2.43 12.93 21.99
CA ASP A 216 3.11 13.58 23.11
C ASP A 216 2.67 12.98 24.46
N GLN A 217 1.36 12.76 24.65
CA GLN A 217 0.83 12.11 25.85
C GLN A 217 1.39 10.69 26.02
N LEU A 218 1.47 9.92 24.96
CA LEU A 218 2.07 8.58 24.98
C LEU A 218 3.57 8.62 25.30
N TYR A 219 4.29 9.64 24.80
CA TYR A 219 5.70 9.82 25.09
C TYR A 219 5.95 10.22 26.56
N LEU A 220 5.16 11.18 27.07
CA LEU A 220 5.21 11.62 28.48
C LEU A 220 4.82 10.48 29.43
N ALA A 221 3.80 9.69 29.10
CA ALA A 221 3.39 8.54 29.92
C ALA A 221 4.47 7.47 30.06
N ARG A 222 5.49 7.50 29.20
CA ARG A 222 6.66 6.60 29.23
C ARG A 222 7.87 7.22 29.96
N GLY A 223 7.68 8.33 30.63
CA GLY A 223 8.75 9.05 31.30
C GLY A 223 9.63 9.87 30.37
N GLY A 224 9.22 10.10 29.12
CA GLY A 224 9.91 11.01 28.23
C GLY A 224 9.76 12.47 28.67
N VAL A 225 10.73 13.29 28.33
CA VAL A 225 10.73 14.74 28.61
C VAL A 225 10.63 15.46 27.26
N LEU A 226 9.61 16.31 27.10
CA LEU A 226 9.43 17.13 25.91
C LEU A 226 9.83 18.56 26.21
N SER A 227 10.76 19.13 25.45
CA SER A 227 11.13 20.54 25.54
C SER A 227 9.99 21.46 25.11
N HIS A 228 9.22 21.01 24.09
CA HIS A 228 8.10 21.75 23.51
C HIS A 228 6.92 20.80 23.24
N PRO A 229 6.09 20.49 24.28
CA PRO A 229 4.94 19.62 24.09
C PRO A 229 3.91 20.28 23.16
N TYR A 230 3.31 19.47 22.29
CA TYR A 230 2.24 19.92 21.40
C TYR A 230 1.06 20.42 22.23
N ARG A 231 0.66 21.63 21.98
CA ARG A 231 -0.53 22.22 22.59
C ARG A 231 -1.68 22.09 21.59
N LEU A 232 -2.87 21.75 22.08
CA LEU A 232 -4.09 21.72 21.26
C LEU A 232 -4.38 23.09 20.64
N ARG A 233 -3.89 24.17 21.23
CA ARG A 233 -3.88 25.50 20.64
C ARG A 233 -2.61 25.66 19.81
N LEU A 234 -2.77 25.68 18.48
CA LEU A 234 -1.68 25.89 17.55
C LEU A 234 -1.09 27.30 17.73
N PRO A 235 0.24 27.46 17.82
CA PRO A 235 0.90 28.76 17.86
C PRO A 235 0.97 29.36 16.45
N VAL A 236 -0.20 29.74 15.93
CA VAL A 236 -0.33 30.29 14.56
C VAL A 236 0.11 31.74 14.54
N ASP A 237 1.05 32.04 13.65
CA ASP A 237 1.46 33.40 13.33
C ASP A 237 1.75 33.50 11.83
N PHE A 238 0.83 34.10 11.07
CA PHE A 238 0.97 34.29 9.62
C PHE A 238 2.00 35.35 9.23
N THR A 239 2.56 36.08 10.17
CA THR A 239 3.64 37.04 9.91
C THR A 239 5.02 36.38 9.95
N ASP A 240 5.15 35.28 10.68
CA ASP A 240 6.39 34.50 10.78
C ASP A 240 6.29 33.16 10.06
N TRP A 241 6.95 33.07 8.90
CA TRP A 241 7.09 31.84 8.10
C TRP A 241 8.51 31.26 8.16
N THR A 242 9.38 31.82 8.99
CA THR A 242 10.80 31.45 9.08
C THR A 242 11.05 30.47 10.22
N SER A 243 10.33 30.60 11.31
CA SER A 243 10.42 29.68 12.44
C SER A 243 9.78 28.31 12.11
N PRO A 244 10.49 27.17 12.30
CA PRO A 244 9.93 25.85 11.99
C PRO A 244 8.62 25.54 12.72
N ASN A 245 8.44 26.03 13.94
CA ASN A 245 7.25 25.75 14.75
C ASN A 245 6.03 26.53 14.26
N THR A 246 6.19 27.82 13.94
CA THR A 246 5.13 28.67 13.39
C THR A 246 4.77 28.26 11.96
N LEU A 247 5.77 27.92 11.14
CA LEU A 247 5.56 27.38 9.80
C LEU A 247 4.70 26.11 9.84
N ALA A 248 5.08 25.16 10.69
CA ALA A 248 4.32 23.90 10.85
C ALA A 248 2.88 24.18 11.33
N ALA A 249 2.70 25.06 12.30
CA ALA A 249 1.39 25.44 12.83
C ALA A 249 0.50 26.12 11.77
N ASN A 250 1.07 27.06 10.99
CA ASN A 250 0.37 27.75 9.90
C ASN A 250 -0.06 26.76 8.81
N VAL A 251 0.84 25.86 8.37
CA VAL A 251 0.53 24.82 7.36
C VAL A 251 -0.54 23.86 7.87
N ILE A 252 -0.42 23.35 9.09
CA ILE A 252 -1.43 22.45 9.69
C ILE A 252 -2.78 23.16 9.75
N LEU A 253 -2.84 24.42 10.19
CA LEU A 253 -4.11 25.16 10.25
C LEU A 253 -4.74 25.30 8.85
N LEU A 254 -3.96 25.64 7.81
CA LEU A 254 -4.46 25.76 6.45
C LEU A 254 -5.02 24.43 5.93
N ILE A 255 -4.32 23.32 6.21
CA ILE A 255 -4.79 21.96 5.86
C ILE A 255 -6.10 21.65 6.60
N LEU A 256 -6.19 21.92 7.91
CA LEU A 256 -7.40 21.68 8.70
C LEU A 256 -8.58 22.51 8.17
N LEU A 257 -8.38 23.78 7.90
CA LEU A 257 -9.42 24.65 7.32
C LEU A 257 -9.87 24.15 5.94
N GLY A 258 -8.93 23.74 5.08
CA GLY A 258 -9.23 23.16 3.78
C GLY A 258 -10.07 21.89 3.89
N LEU A 259 -9.67 20.96 4.78
CA LEU A 259 -10.41 19.71 5.01
C LEU A 259 -11.82 19.98 5.59
N LEU A 260 -11.94 20.89 6.55
CA LEU A 260 -13.24 21.25 7.14
C LEU A 260 -14.14 21.95 6.12
N LEU A 261 -13.61 22.85 5.30
CA LEU A 261 -14.36 23.48 4.23
C LEU A 261 -14.90 22.46 3.23
N LEU A 262 -14.05 21.53 2.79
CA LEU A 262 -14.44 20.43 1.91
C LEU A 262 -15.48 19.51 2.57
N ALA A 263 -15.34 19.22 3.86
CA ALA A 263 -16.33 18.45 4.61
C ALA A 263 -17.69 19.15 4.61
N VAL A 264 -17.74 20.45 4.92
CA VAL A 264 -18.97 21.26 4.90
C VAL A 264 -19.59 21.30 3.51
N LEU A 265 -18.78 21.49 2.46
CA LEU A 265 -19.26 21.46 1.08
C LEU A 265 -19.86 20.11 0.70
N CYS A 266 -19.21 19.00 1.07
CA CYS A 266 -19.76 17.66 0.85
C CYS A 266 -21.11 17.47 1.56
N VAL A 267 -21.23 17.89 2.81
CA VAL A 267 -22.48 17.82 3.58
C VAL A 267 -23.56 18.68 2.94
N ALA A 268 -23.24 19.91 2.53
CA ALA A 268 -24.19 20.82 1.87
C ALA A 268 -24.71 20.25 0.54
N VAL A 269 -23.83 19.64 -0.26
CA VAL A 269 -24.23 18.94 -1.50
C VAL A 269 -25.11 17.75 -1.17
N GLY A 270 -24.77 17.01 -0.12
CA GLY A 270 -25.58 15.87 0.37
C GLY A 270 -27.02 16.29 0.69
N PHE A 271 -27.20 17.38 1.44
CA PHE A 271 -28.53 17.93 1.77
C PHE A 271 -29.29 18.41 0.53
N ARG A 272 -28.63 19.14 -0.38
CA ARG A 272 -29.28 19.60 -1.63
C ARG A 272 -29.81 18.44 -2.45
N ARG A 273 -29.02 17.38 -2.65
CA ARG A 273 -29.45 16.19 -3.38
C ARG A 273 -30.57 15.42 -2.69
N GLN A 274 -30.54 15.32 -1.36
CA GLN A 274 -31.60 14.68 -0.60
C GLN A 274 -32.92 15.43 -0.76
N ARG A 275 -32.91 16.76 -0.72
CA ARG A 275 -34.10 17.62 -0.96
C ARG A 275 -34.63 17.47 -2.39
N GLN A 276 -33.75 17.38 -3.39
CA GLN A 276 -34.16 17.18 -4.78
C GLN A 276 -34.85 15.83 -4.99
N ASN A 277 -34.32 14.79 -4.37
CA ASN A 277 -34.93 13.43 -4.47
C ASN A 277 -36.22 13.28 -3.67
N ALA A 278 -36.49 14.16 -2.70
CA ALA A 278 -37.71 14.16 -1.90
C ALA A 278 -38.86 14.99 -2.53
N ARG A 279 -38.62 15.72 -3.64
CA ARG A 279 -39.71 16.40 -4.36
C ARG A 279 -40.57 15.36 -5.09
N PRO A 280 -41.87 15.30 -4.88
CA PRO A 280 -42.76 14.42 -5.65
C PRO A 280 -42.61 14.76 -7.16
N ALA A 281 -42.65 13.73 -8.00
CA ALA A 281 -42.75 13.94 -9.44
C ALA A 281 -44.04 14.74 -9.68
N GLU A 282 -43.91 15.91 -10.30
CA GLU A 282 -45.09 16.67 -10.75
C GLU A 282 -45.97 15.74 -11.58
N PRO A 283 -47.28 15.65 -11.31
CA PRO A 283 -48.16 14.85 -12.14
C PRO A 283 -48.08 15.36 -13.57
N PRO A 284 -48.06 14.46 -14.60
CA PRO A 284 -48.05 14.89 -15.98
C PRO A 284 -49.22 15.86 -16.20
N GLU A 285 -48.92 17.02 -16.75
CA GLU A 285 -49.96 17.99 -17.13
C GLU A 285 -50.97 17.29 -18.06
N PRO A 286 -52.28 17.51 -17.89
CA PRO A 286 -53.32 16.84 -18.65
C PRO A 286 -53.34 17.20 -20.14
#